data_8a584b581133e57aaa1269c24953b011
#
_entry.id   8a584b581133e57aaa1269c24953b011
#
_cell.length_a   1.000
_cell.length_b   1.000
_cell.length_c   1.000
_cell.angle_alpha   90.00
_cell.angle_beta   90.00
_cell.angle_gamma   90.00
#
_symmetry.space_group_name_H-M   'P 1'
#
loop_
_entity.id
_entity.type
_entity.pdbx_description
1 polymer ?
#
loop_
_entity_poly.entity_id
_entity_poly.type
_entity_poly.pdbx_seq_one_letter_code
_entity_poly.pdbx_strand_id
1 'polypeptide(L)'
;MNQVATKKEGALSANLFEADANKGSQNISQEDLALPFLKVLGQLSPEVNKTHGKYVEGAEPGKIINTVTNELYSNINVIPVFYKRQYIEWQDRGQSTGAPVAIHEADSDIVSTTTRDKSYKDRLPNGNYLENTANHFVILMGDSPTTALISMKATQIKVSRKWNSMMRGIKMQGKNGLFTPPTYSHIYNLKPVQMSNDKGTWFGWDVAKIGPVTDKSIYDIAKNFAERVGKGEVQAKHGSEETNSTPY
;
A
#
# COMPACT_ATOMS: atom_id res chain seq x y z
N MET A 1 21.49 2.29 -53.71
CA MET A 1 21.32 2.19 -52.23
C MET A 1 19.86 1.84 -51.93
N ASN A 2 19.59 0.57 -51.64
CA ASN A 2 18.23 0.14 -51.34
C ASN A 2 17.96 0.40 -49.86
N GLN A 3 17.02 1.32 -49.56
CA GLN A 3 16.48 1.48 -48.20
C GLN A 3 15.55 0.30 -47.94
N VAL A 4 15.97 -0.56 -46.99
CA VAL A 4 15.10 -1.57 -46.40
C VAL A 4 14.16 -0.84 -45.44
N ALA A 5 12.91 -0.70 -45.84
CA ALA A 5 11.86 -0.18 -44.98
C ALA A 5 11.63 -1.21 -43.85
N THR A 6 12.03 -0.89 -42.62
CA THR A 6 11.65 -1.62 -41.43
C THR A 6 10.15 -1.47 -41.22
N LYS A 7 9.41 -2.53 -41.53
CA LYS A 7 7.98 -2.66 -41.20
C LYS A 7 7.85 -2.65 -39.69
N LYS A 8 7.30 -1.59 -39.10
CA LYS A 8 6.84 -1.61 -37.71
C LYS A 8 5.77 -2.69 -37.64
N GLU A 9 6.04 -3.78 -36.96
CA GLU A 9 5.01 -4.76 -36.62
C GLU A 9 3.96 -4.02 -35.79
N GLY A 10 2.77 -3.85 -36.34
CA GLY A 10 1.64 -3.25 -35.65
C GLY A 10 1.18 -4.18 -34.54
N ALA A 11 0.82 -3.64 -33.37
CA ALA A 11 0.18 -4.40 -32.32
C ALA A 11 -1.06 -5.14 -32.86
N LEU A 12 -1.25 -6.39 -32.41
CA LEU A 12 -2.42 -7.17 -32.79
C LEU A 12 -3.70 -6.48 -32.32
N SER A 13 -4.78 -6.71 -33.05
CA SER A 13 -6.09 -6.12 -32.73
C SER A 13 -6.64 -6.65 -31.37
N ALA A 14 -7.20 -5.78 -30.56
CA ALA A 14 -7.85 -6.14 -29.30
C ALA A 14 -8.94 -7.22 -29.49
N ASN A 15 -9.64 -7.21 -30.62
CA ASN A 15 -10.68 -8.22 -30.94
C ASN A 15 -10.11 -9.65 -31.02
N LEU A 16 -8.83 -9.80 -31.41
CA LEU A 16 -8.17 -11.10 -31.44
C LEU A 16 -7.95 -11.64 -30.02
N PHE A 17 -7.54 -10.76 -29.11
CA PHE A 17 -7.35 -11.11 -27.70
C PHE A 17 -8.67 -11.36 -26.97
N GLU A 18 -9.73 -10.65 -27.34
CA GLU A 18 -11.07 -10.84 -26.77
C GLU A 18 -11.60 -12.25 -27.02
N ALA A 19 -11.38 -12.81 -28.23
CA ALA A 19 -11.77 -14.19 -28.56
C ALA A 19 -11.05 -15.25 -27.71
N ASP A 20 -9.89 -14.89 -27.15
CA ASP A 20 -9.07 -15.75 -26.29
C ASP A 20 -9.08 -15.30 -24.82
N ALA A 21 -10.01 -14.42 -24.43
CA ALA A 21 -10.07 -13.89 -23.08
C ALA A 21 -10.06 -14.99 -22.00
N ASN A 22 -9.27 -14.77 -20.96
CA ASN A 22 -9.08 -15.69 -19.82
C ASN A 22 -8.44 -17.06 -20.15
N LYS A 23 -8.09 -17.35 -21.39
CA LYS A 23 -7.34 -18.58 -21.71
C LYS A 23 -5.94 -18.50 -21.07
N GLY A 24 -5.53 -19.60 -20.44
CA GLY A 24 -4.24 -19.70 -19.74
C GLY A 24 -4.26 -19.24 -18.28
N SER A 25 -5.32 -18.57 -17.83
CA SER A 25 -5.46 -18.11 -16.45
C SER A 25 -6.55 -18.82 -15.64
N GLN A 26 -7.14 -19.88 -16.19
CA GLN A 26 -8.31 -20.58 -15.60
C GLN A 26 -8.03 -21.17 -14.21
N ASN A 27 -6.76 -21.48 -13.91
CA ASN A 27 -6.34 -22.07 -12.64
C ASN A 27 -5.72 -21.02 -11.68
N ILE A 28 -5.63 -19.75 -12.08
CA ILE A 28 -5.12 -18.71 -11.22
C ILE A 28 -6.22 -18.31 -10.23
N SER A 29 -5.98 -18.65 -8.97
CA SER A 29 -6.81 -18.23 -7.84
C SER A 29 -6.32 -16.88 -7.28
N GLN A 30 -7.09 -16.30 -6.37
CA GLN A 30 -6.68 -15.10 -5.68
C GLN A 30 -5.47 -15.30 -4.76
N GLU A 31 -5.23 -16.52 -4.30
CA GLU A 31 -4.08 -16.87 -3.46
C GLU A 31 -2.77 -16.87 -4.27
N ASP A 32 -2.89 -17.02 -5.59
CA ASP A 32 -1.78 -16.97 -6.54
C ASP A 32 -1.43 -15.52 -6.93
N LEU A 33 -2.25 -14.53 -6.53
CA LEU A 33 -2.02 -13.14 -6.84
C LEU A 33 -1.32 -12.42 -5.68
N ALA A 34 -0.23 -11.73 -5.99
CA ALA A 34 0.43 -10.86 -5.03
C ALA A 34 -0.38 -9.57 -4.83
N LEU A 35 -0.67 -9.23 -3.57
CA LEU A 35 -1.23 -7.91 -3.24
C LEU A 35 -0.11 -6.87 -3.28
N PRO A 36 -0.12 -5.92 -4.23
CA PRO A 36 0.92 -4.91 -4.33
C PRO A 36 0.88 -3.94 -3.15
N PHE A 37 2.06 -3.56 -2.66
CA PHE A 37 2.20 -2.40 -1.79
C PHE A 37 2.37 -1.15 -2.65
N LEU A 38 1.72 -0.06 -2.24
CA LEU A 38 2.00 1.28 -2.73
C LEU A 38 2.90 1.98 -1.71
N LYS A 39 4.15 2.20 -2.10
CA LYS A 39 5.22 2.65 -1.22
C LYS A 39 5.79 3.98 -1.71
N VAL A 40 5.99 4.93 -0.80
CA VAL A 40 6.73 6.16 -1.11
C VAL A 40 8.23 5.86 -1.08
N LEU A 41 8.93 6.18 -2.16
CA LEU A 41 10.37 6.01 -2.26
C LEU A 41 11.10 7.10 -1.47
N GLY A 42 12.06 6.69 -0.67
CA GLY A 42 13.02 7.57 0.00
C GLY A 42 14.38 7.56 -0.70
N GLN A 43 15.31 8.36 -0.19
CA GLN A 43 16.67 8.43 -0.73
C GLN A 43 17.45 7.09 -0.64
N LEU A 44 17.15 6.28 0.37
CA LEU A 44 17.78 4.98 0.60
C LEU A 44 16.98 3.80 0.03
N SER A 45 15.91 4.05 -0.70
CA SER A 45 15.13 2.98 -1.33
C SER A 45 15.98 2.24 -2.36
N PRO A 46 16.02 0.89 -2.33
CA PRO A 46 16.77 0.09 -3.30
C PRO A 46 16.42 0.40 -4.75
N GLU A 47 15.14 0.72 -5.00
CA GLU A 47 14.60 1.04 -6.32
C GLU A 47 15.20 2.31 -6.93
N VAL A 48 15.70 3.22 -6.09
CA VAL A 48 16.33 4.48 -6.51
C VAL A 48 17.82 4.33 -6.78
N ASN A 49 18.45 3.30 -6.20
CA ASN A 49 19.88 3.09 -6.32
C ASN A 49 20.23 2.32 -7.59
N LYS A 50 20.84 3.01 -8.56
CA LYS A 50 21.22 2.45 -9.89
C LYS A 50 22.14 1.23 -9.82
N THR A 51 22.87 1.03 -8.74
CA THR A 51 23.77 -0.12 -8.56
C THR A 51 23.13 -1.28 -7.82
N HIS A 52 21.88 -1.11 -7.34
CA HIS A 52 21.17 -2.14 -6.61
C HIS A 52 20.35 -3.04 -7.56
N GLY A 53 20.29 -4.34 -7.27
CA GLY A 53 19.56 -5.32 -8.10
C GLY A 53 18.05 -5.09 -8.20
N LYS A 54 17.47 -4.24 -7.33
CA LYS A 54 16.07 -3.82 -7.37
C LYS A 54 15.85 -2.43 -8.00
N TYR A 55 16.86 -1.89 -8.67
CA TYR A 55 16.72 -0.59 -9.33
C TYR A 55 15.57 -0.58 -10.33
N VAL A 56 14.80 0.47 -10.31
CA VAL A 56 13.70 0.72 -11.26
C VAL A 56 14.01 2.01 -12.03
N GLU A 57 14.02 1.92 -13.34
CA GLU A 57 14.28 3.10 -14.19
C GLU A 57 13.23 4.20 -13.95
N GLY A 58 13.69 5.43 -13.75
CA GLY A 58 12.83 6.57 -13.43
C GLY A 58 12.39 6.66 -11.96
N ALA A 59 12.81 5.71 -11.12
CA ALA A 59 12.55 5.79 -9.69
C ALA A 59 13.38 6.91 -9.05
N GLU A 60 12.71 7.78 -8.30
CA GLU A 60 13.29 8.92 -7.60
C GLU A 60 12.69 9.03 -6.20
N PRO A 61 13.43 9.61 -5.23
CA PRO A 61 12.86 9.92 -3.93
C PRO A 61 11.60 10.81 -4.07
N GLY A 62 10.54 10.45 -3.36
CA GLY A 62 9.25 11.14 -3.45
C GLY A 62 8.32 10.62 -4.56
N LYS A 63 8.70 9.60 -5.31
CA LYS A 63 7.75 8.85 -6.15
C LYS A 63 7.05 7.77 -5.33
N ILE A 64 5.90 7.35 -5.80
CA ILE A 64 5.19 6.18 -5.30
C ILE A 64 5.49 5.03 -6.26
N ILE A 65 5.78 3.85 -5.73
CA ILE A 65 5.96 2.63 -6.51
C ILE A 65 4.89 1.60 -6.16
N ASN A 66 4.39 0.90 -7.19
CA ASN A 66 3.69 -0.35 -7.04
C ASN A 66 4.72 -1.49 -6.99
N THR A 67 4.80 -2.22 -5.89
CA THR A 67 5.86 -3.22 -5.67
C THR A 67 5.75 -4.48 -6.50
N VAL A 68 4.65 -4.68 -7.22
CA VAL A 68 4.44 -5.83 -8.11
C VAL A 68 4.69 -5.46 -9.56
N THR A 69 4.15 -4.31 -10.02
CA THR A 69 4.26 -3.89 -11.42
C THR A 69 5.45 -2.97 -11.69
N ASN A 70 6.11 -2.44 -10.64
CA ASN A 70 7.13 -1.40 -10.69
C ASN A 70 6.66 -0.08 -11.32
N GLU A 71 5.36 0.11 -11.49
CA GLU A 71 4.81 1.39 -11.94
C GLU A 71 5.06 2.50 -10.93
N LEU A 72 5.41 3.68 -11.46
CA LEU A 72 5.77 4.87 -10.70
C LEU A 72 4.72 5.95 -10.82
N TYR A 73 4.35 6.55 -9.68
CA TYR A 73 3.34 7.60 -9.63
C TYR A 73 3.86 8.82 -8.85
N SER A 74 3.41 10.01 -9.25
CA SER A 74 3.64 11.24 -8.47
C SER A 74 2.56 11.48 -7.42
N ASN A 75 1.37 10.98 -7.66
CA ASN A 75 0.22 10.92 -6.74
C ASN A 75 -0.72 9.82 -7.23
N ILE A 76 -1.60 9.37 -6.36
CA ILE A 76 -2.57 8.30 -6.65
C ILE A 76 -3.95 8.68 -6.14
N ASN A 77 -4.98 8.24 -6.85
CA ASN A 77 -6.35 8.24 -6.35
C ASN A 77 -6.72 6.84 -5.89
N VAL A 78 -7.28 6.73 -4.70
CA VAL A 78 -7.64 5.44 -4.12
C VAL A 78 -9.00 5.48 -3.44
N ILE A 79 -9.63 4.31 -3.37
CA ILE A 79 -10.82 4.06 -2.55
C ILE A 79 -10.40 3.17 -1.38
N PRO A 80 -10.42 3.65 -0.12
CA PRO A 80 -10.09 2.82 1.03
C PRO A 80 -11.21 1.80 1.28
N VAL A 81 -10.86 0.51 1.36
CA VAL A 81 -11.86 -0.55 1.52
C VAL A 81 -11.85 -1.16 2.92
N PHE A 82 -10.69 -1.29 3.52
CA PHE A 82 -10.54 -1.88 4.85
C PHE A 82 -9.33 -1.28 5.57
N TYR A 83 -9.42 -1.18 6.89
CA TYR A 83 -8.34 -0.73 7.76
C TYR A 83 -8.01 -1.81 8.77
N LYS A 84 -6.72 -2.16 8.88
CA LYS A 84 -6.25 -3.10 9.89
C LYS A 84 -4.97 -2.56 10.55
N ARG A 85 -5.01 -2.40 11.87
CA ARG A 85 -3.81 -2.08 12.65
C ARG A 85 -3.22 -3.37 13.18
N GLN A 86 -1.89 -3.54 13.03
CA GLN A 86 -1.15 -4.70 13.48
C GLN A 86 0.18 -4.26 14.09
N TYR A 87 0.76 -5.11 14.91
CA TYR A 87 2.12 -4.95 15.41
C TYR A 87 2.99 -6.02 14.77
N ILE A 88 3.98 -5.59 13.98
CA ILE A 88 4.89 -6.49 13.30
C ILE A 88 6.12 -6.65 14.18
N GLU A 89 6.45 -7.90 14.54
CA GLU A 89 7.62 -8.24 15.33
C GLU A 89 8.83 -8.45 14.43
N TRP A 90 9.90 -7.73 14.70
CA TRP A 90 11.15 -7.74 13.94
C TRP A 90 12.35 -8.04 14.82
N GLN A 91 13.33 -8.74 14.27
CA GLN A 91 14.70 -8.78 14.78
C GLN A 91 15.46 -7.52 14.33
N ASP A 92 16.56 -7.19 15.04
CA ASP A 92 17.44 -6.12 14.59
C ASP A 92 18.16 -6.48 13.28
N ARG A 93 18.60 -5.45 12.57
CA ARG A 93 19.38 -5.62 11.35
C ARG A 93 20.64 -6.44 11.64
N GLY A 94 20.95 -7.36 10.71
CA GLY A 94 22.07 -8.28 10.85
C GLY A 94 21.75 -9.59 11.59
N GLN A 95 20.60 -9.66 12.24
CA GLN A 95 20.06 -10.90 12.83
C GLN A 95 18.81 -11.40 12.09
N SER A 96 18.20 -10.52 11.30
CA SER A 96 16.97 -10.80 10.58
C SER A 96 17.22 -11.48 9.24
N THR A 97 16.38 -12.47 8.92
CA THR A 97 16.28 -13.04 7.56
C THR A 97 15.56 -12.10 6.58
N GLY A 98 15.10 -10.94 7.09
CA GLY A 98 14.31 -9.98 6.34
C GLY A 98 12.81 -10.27 6.32
N ALA A 99 12.36 -11.36 6.93
CA ALA A 99 10.94 -11.63 7.19
C ALA A 99 10.57 -11.20 8.62
N PRO A 100 9.31 -10.82 8.89
CA PRO A 100 8.85 -10.62 10.25
C PRO A 100 8.91 -11.92 11.04
N VAL A 101 9.21 -11.81 12.34
CA VAL A 101 9.19 -12.96 13.26
C VAL A 101 7.74 -13.40 13.53
N ALA A 102 6.86 -12.41 13.75
CA ALA A 102 5.44 -12.62 13.97
C ALA A 102 4.64 -11.37 13.60
N ILE A 103 3.34 -11.55 13.42
CA ILE A 103 2.37 -10.47 13.23
C ILE A 103 1.32 -10.60 14.33
N HIS A 104 1.18 -9.56 15.12
CA HIS A 104 0.25 -9.52 16.25
C HIS A 104 -0.92 -8.58 15.94
N GLU A 105 -2.11 -8.97 16.34
CA GLU A 105 -3.30 -8.13 16.21
C GLU A 105 -3.23 -6.92 17.16
N ALA A 106 -4.02 -5.88 16.84
CA ALA A 106 -3.96 -4.61 17.56
C ALA A 106 -4.36 -4.70 19.05
N ASP A 107 -5.15 -5.70 19.42
CA ASP A 107 -5.63 -6.00 20.77
C ASP A 107 -4.80 -7.05 21.51
N SER A 108 -3.67 -7.48 20.94
CA SER A 108 -2.76 -8.44 21.58
C SER A 108 -2.12 -7.85 22.83
N ASP A 109 -2.10 -8.63 23.90
CA ASP A 109 -1.46 -8.27 25.18
C ASP A 109 0.06 -8.09 25.08
N ILE A 110 0.68 -8.58 23.98
CA ILE A 110 2.13 -8.50 23.77
C ILE A 110 2.65 -7.07 23.83
N VAL A 111 1.83 -6.10 23.40
CA VAL A 111 2.19 -4.67 23.40
C VAL A 111 2.48 -4.18 24.81
N SER A 112 1.76 -4.69 25.81
CA SER A 112 1.94 -4.33 27.23
C SER A 112 3.25 -4.84 27.81
N THR A 113 3.90 -5.81 27.18
CA THR A 113 5.17 -6.40 27.63
C THR A 113 6.38 -5.65 27.09
N THR A 114 6.18 -4.66 26.21
CA THR A 114 7.29 -3.90 25.61
C THR A 114 7.84 -2.82 26.53
N THR A 115 9.13 -2.55 26.36
CA THR A 115 9.80 -1.37 26.93
C THR A 115 10.38 -0.53 25.81
N ARG A 116 10.28 0.82 25.93
CA ARG A 116 10.82 1.72 24.91
C ARG A 116 12.30 1.91 25.08
N ASP A 117 13.07 1.57 24.05
CA ASP A 117 14.52 1.75 24.05
C ASP A 117 14.95 3.18 23.68
N LYS A 118 16.27 3.45 23.77
CA LYS A 118 16.86 4.76 23.40
C LYS A 118 16.71 5.10 21.90
N SER A 119 16.45 4.10 21.07
CA SER A 119 16.18 4.25 19.63
C SER A 119 14.69 4.40 19.32
N TYR A 120 13.88 4.60 20.35
CA TYR A 120 12.42 4.73 20.25
C TYR A 120 11.71 3.48 19.68
N LYS A 121 12.35 2.29 19.80
CA LYS A 121 11.72 1.01 19.46
C LYS A 121 11.04 0.42 20.71
N ASP A 122 9.86 -0.15 20.51
CA ASP A 122 9.14 -0.87 21.56
C ASP A 122 9.68 -2.32 21.61
N ARG A 123 10.60 -2.58 22.56
CA ARG A 123 11.34 -3.84 22.72
C ARG A 123 10.56 -4.85 23.52
N LEU A 124 10.56 -6.08 23.01
CA LEU A 124 10.08 -7.26 23.71
C LEU A 124 11.18 -7.84 24.61
N PRO A 125 10.82 -8.65 25.65
CA PRO A 125 11.81 -9.32 26.50
C PRO A 125 12.78 -10.23 25.75
N ASN A 126 12.41 -10.76 24.57
CA ASN A 126 13.26 -11.60 23.74
C ASN A 126 14.26 -10.80 22.88
N GLY A 127 14.29 -9.45 23.01
CA GLY A 127 15.17 -8.57 22.24
C GLY A 127 14.63 -8.09 20.91
N ASN A 128 13.57 -8.70 20.36
CA ASN A 128 12.88 -8.23 19.18
C ASN A 128 12.17 -6.89 19.45
N TYR A 129 11.70 -6.21 18.39
CA TYR A 129 10.91 -5.01 18.57
C TYR A 129 9.59 -5.09 17.82
N LEU A 130 8.58 -4.38 18.32
CA LEU A 130 7.28 -4.25 17.68
C LEU A 130 7.22 -2.95 16.87
N GLU A 131 6.76 -3.07 15.63
CA GLU A 131 6.47 -1.93 14.77
C GLU A 131 4.96 -1.80 14.59
N ASN A 132 4.40 -0.70 15.13
CA ASN A 132 2.99 -0.37 14.94
C ASN A 132 2.73 -0.03 13.48
N THR A 133 1.93 -0.82 12.81
CA THR A 133 1.66 -0.72 11.37
C THR A 133 0.18 -0.57 11.10
N ALA A 134 -0.18 0.50 10.41
CA ALA A 134 -1.53 0.81 9.96
C ALA A 134 -1.68 0.41 8.50
N ASN A 135 -2.40 -0.66 8.23
CA ASN A 135 -2.63 -1.21 6.91
C ASN A 135 -3.95 -0.71 6.35
N HIS A 136 -3.88 0.04 5.25
CA HIS A 136 -5.03 0.50 4.48
C HIS A 136 -5.11 -0.32 3.19
N PHE A 137 -6.07 -1.22 3.10
CA PHE A 137 -6.41 -1.91 1.86
C PHE A 137 -7.22 -0.97 0.99
N VAL A 138 -6.84 -0.84 -0.26
CA VAL A 138 -7.40 0.17 -1.17
C VAL A 138 -7.66 -0.40 -2.56
N ILE A 139 -8.56 0.22 -3.30
CA ILE A 139 -8.60 0.12 -4.75
C ILE A 139 -7.80 1.30 -5.30
N LEU A 140 -6.72 1.00 -6.02
CA LEU A 140 -5.98 1.99 -6.80
C LEU A 140 -6.78 2.32 -8.06
N MET A 141 -7.09 3.59 -8.23
CA MET A 141 -7.80 4.10 -9.40
C MET A 141 -6.82 4.36 -10.54
N GLY A 142 -7.17 3.89 -11.72
CA GLY A 142 -6.43 4.07 -12.97
C GLY A 142 -7.31 3.64 -14.13
N ASP A 143 -6.72 3.30 -15.28
CA ASP A 143 -7.44 2.77 -16.45
C ASP A 143 -8.19 1.48 -16.09
N SER A 144 -7.59 0.67 -15.23
CA SER A 144 -8.25 -0.49 -14.61
C SER A 144 -8.08 -0.43 -13.08
N PRO A 145 -9.18 -0.42 -12.31
CA PRO A 145 -9.10 -0.43 -10.85
C PRO A 145 -8.42 -1.70 -10.33
N THR A 146 -7.39 -1.55 -9.49
CA THR A 146 -6.62 -2.69 -8.94
C THR A 146 -6.58 -2.66 -7.42
N THR A 147 -6.52 -3.84 -6.80
CA THR A 147 -6.36 -3.97 -5.35
C THR A 147 -4.93 -3.65 -4.95
N ALA A 148 -4.75 -2.92 -3.85
CA ALA A 148 -3.44 -2.59 -3.32
C ALA A 148 -3.46 -2.39 -1.80
N LEU A 149 -2.27 -2.27 -1.21
CA LEU A 149 -2.08 -2.04 0.21
C LEU A 149 -1.16 -0.82 0.43
N ILE A 150 -1.54 0.03 1.37
CA ILE A 150 -0.71 1.13 1.87
C ILE A 150 -0.45 0.86 3.35
N SER A 151 0.80 0.59 3.71
CA SER A 151 1.21 0.41 5.10
C SER A 151 1.85 1.69 5.62
N MET A 152 1.26 2.26 6.67
CA MET A 152 1.74 3.46 7.33
C MET A 152 2.30 3.09 8.71
N LYS A 153 3.55 3.50 8.98
CA LYS A 153 4.28 3.18 10.21
C LYS A 153 5.04 4.40 10.74
N ALA A 154 5.56 4.32 11.94
CA ALA A 154 6.33 5.39 12.58
C ALA A 154 5.62 6.76 12.47
N THR A 155 6.27 7.76 11.86
CA THR A 155 5.72 9.12 11.69
C THR A 155 4.43 9.17 10.88
N GLN A 156 4.18 8.14 10.03
CA GLN A 156 2.98 8.07 9.18
C GLN A 156 1.71 7.62 9.92
N ILE A 157 1.84 7.09 11.15
CA ILE A 157 0.68 6.71 11.97
C ILE A 157 -0.26 7.90 12.20
N LYS A 158 0.28 9.12 12.35
CA LYS A 158 -0.57 10.32 12.49
C LYS A 158 -1.37 10.63 11.21
N VAL A 159 -0.79 10.36 10.03
CA VAL A 159 -1.49 10.51 8.73
C VAL A 159 -2.59 9.48 8.60
N SER A 160 -2.32 8.22 8.95
CA SER A 160 -3.33 7.17 9.02
C SER A 160 -4.49 7.55 9.95
N ARG A 161 -4.20 8.08 11.14
CA ARG A 161 -5.25 8.56 12.08
C ARG A 161 -6.08 9.70 11.48
N LYS A 162 -5.42 10.68 10.82
CA LYS A 162 -6.11 11.77 10.10
C LYS A 162 -7.05 11.18 9.05
N TRP A 163 -6.58 10.23 8.23
CA TRP A 163 -7.37 9.59 7.19
C TRP A 163 -8.58 8.85 7.76
N ASN A 164 -8.38 8.04 8.81
CA ASN A 164 -9.46 7.35 9.51
C ASN A 164 -10.51 8.34 10.07
N SER A 165 -10.06 9.47 10.64
CA SER A 165 -10.97 10.51 11.13
C SER A 165 -11.76 11.17 10.00
N MET A 166 -11.13 11.42 8.85
CA MET A 166 -11.81 11.93 7.66
C MET A 166 -12.90 10.97 7.17
N MET A 167 -12.61 9.66 7.10
CA MET A 167 -13.59 8.64 6.69
C MET A 167 -14.77 8.55 7.68
N ARG A 168 -14.47 8.47 8.98
CA ARG A 168 -15.49 8.36 10.05
C ARG A 168 -16.33 9.63 10.22
N GLY A 169 -15.76 10.79 9.86
CA GLY A 169 -16.46 12.09 9.91
C GLY A 169 -17.51 12.29 8.82
N ILE A 170 -17.51 11.46 7.77
CA ILE A 170 -18.51 11.58 6.70
C ILE A 170 -19.88 11.14 7.23
N LYS A 171 -20.88 11.98 7.00
CA LYS A 171 -22.28 11.70 7.28
C LYS A 171 -23.10 11.88 6.02
N MET A 172 -24.00 10.95 5.77
CA MET A 172 -24.92 10.99 4.63
C MET A 172 -26.35 10.86 5.14
N GLN A 173 -27.27 11.55 4.47
CA GLN A 173 -28.71 11.45 4.76
C GLN A 173 -29.26 10.18 4.10
N GLY A 174 -29.79 9.28 4.90
CA GLY A 174 -30.51 8.10 4.46
C GLY A 174 -32.00 8.20 4.78
N LYS A 175 -32.74 7.14 4.49
CA LYS A 175 -34.18 7.04 4.78
C LYS A 175 -34.49 7.13 6.28
N ASN A 176 -33.59 6.61 7.13
CA ASN A 176 -33.74 6.53 8.58
C ASN A 176 -32.90 7.59 9.33
N GLY A 177 -32.50 8.67 8.67
CA GLY A 177 -31.68 9.73 9.26
C GLY A 177 -30.23 9.69 8.82
N LEU A 178 -29.36 10.39 9.56
CA LEU A 178 -27.93 10.46 9.26
C LEU A 178 -27.24 9.14 9.59
N PHE A 179 -26.39 8.68 8.65
CA PHE A 179 -25.55 7.50 8.85
C PHE A 179 -24.12 7.75 8.40
N THR A 180 -23.19 6.94 8.91
CA THR A 180 -21.81 6.93 8.43
C THR A 180 -21.69 5.91 7.30
N PRO A 181 -21.35 6.34 6.06
CA PRO A 181 -21.21 5.43 4.95
C PRO A 181 -19.99 4.51 5.13
N PRO A 182 -19.90 3.39 4.38
CA PRO A 182 -18.72 2.53 4.40
C PRO A 182 -17.48 3.29 3.92
N THR A 183 -16.30 2.81 4.30
CA THR A 183 -15.02 3.45 3.95
C THR A 183 -14.85 3.62 2.45
N TYR A 184 -15.36 2.68 1.66
CA TYR A 184 -15.31 2.67 0.20
C TYR A 184 -16.37 3.54 -0.50
N SER A 185 -16.99 4.45 0.23
CA SER A 185 -17.96 5.41 -0.33
C SER A 185 -17.30 6.62 -1.02
N HIS A 186 -16.02 6.88 -0.74
CA HIS A 186 -15.35 8.10 -1.22
C HIS A 186 -13.95 7.79 -1.77
N ILE A 187 -13.54 8.62 -2.71
CA ILE A 187 -12.21 8.63 -3.33
C ILE A 187 -11.32 9.62 -2.58
N TYR A 188 -10.07 9.23 -2.38
CA TYR A 188 -9.02 10.05 -1.76
C TYR A 188 -7.82 10.16 -2.69
N ASN A 189 -7.21 11.33 -2.74
CA ASN A 189 -5.90 11.52 -3.35
C ASN A 189 -4.82 11.39 -2.29
N LEU A 190 -3.82 10.59 -2.59
CA LEU A 190 -2.61 10.46 -1.80
C LEU A 190 -1.41 10.91 -2.62
N LYS A 191 -0.59 11.74 -2.00
CA LYS A 191 0.66 12.23 -2.60
C LYS A 191 1.80 12.16 -1.61
N PRO A 192 3.03 11.96 -2.09
CA PRO A 192 4.21 12.11 -1.27
C PRO A 192 4.42 13.57 -0.88
N VAL A 193 4.85 13.80 0.35
CA VAL A 193 5.28 15.10 0.84
C VAL A 193 6.63 14.96 1.53
N GLN A 194 7.51 15.89 1.26
CA GLN A 194 8.78 15.97 1.96
C GLN A 194 8.57 16.44 3.39
N MET A 195 9.20 15.75 4.31
CA MET A 195 9.17 16.04 5.74
C MET A 195 10.60 16.13 6.25
N SER A 196 10.85 16.93 7.26
CA SER A 196 12.18 17.09 7.88
C SER A 196 12.07 17.30 9.38
N ASN A 197 13.13 16.96 10.08
CA ASN A 197 13.42 17.33 11.45
C ASN A 197 14.94 17.44 11.64
N ASP A 198 15.40 17.63 12.87
CA ASP A 198 16.83 17.76 13.22
C ASP A 198 17.66 16.52 12.86
N LYS A 199 17.04 15.38 12.57
CA LYS A 199 17.69 14.10 12.24
C LYS A 199 17.74 13.82 10.74
N GLY A 200 17.06 14.61 9.91
CA GLY A 200 17.10 14.47 8.46
C GLY A 200 15.78 14.75 7.75
N THR A 201 15.79 14.38 6.46
CA THR A 201 14.67 14.61 5.55
C THR A 201 14.20 13.28 4.98
N TRP A 202 12.90 13.10 4.91
CA TRP A 202 12.26 11.92 4.33
C TRP A 202 10.97 12.29 3.60
N PHE A 203 10.38 11.33 2.89
CA PHE A 203 9.07 11.49 2.28
C PHE A 203 8.02 10.70 3.04
N GLY A 204 6.84 11.28 3.19
CA GLY A 204 5.68 10.64 3.79
C GLY A 204 4.43 10.91 2.97
N TRP A 205 3.30 10.38 3.43
CA TRP A 205 2.02 10.58 2.78
C TRP A 205 1.32 11.86 3.22
N ASP A 206 0.65 12.53 2.30
CA ASP A 206 -0.47 13.42 2.57
C ASP A 206 -1.74 12.87 1.93
N VAL A 207 -2.88 13.10 2.59
CA VAL A 207 -4.18 12.55 2.19
C VAL A 207 -5.21 13.66 2.10
N ALA A 208 -5.90 13.73 0.96
CA ALA A 208 -6.99 14.66 0.71
C ALA A 208 -8.23 13.91 0.18
N LYS A 209 -9.43 14.26 0.67
CA LYS A 209 -10.68 13.74 0.14
C LYS A 209 -10.99 14.40 -1.20
N ILE A 210 -11.34 13.60 -2.22
CA ILE A 210 -11.80 14.10 -3.52
C ILE A 210 -13.32 14.21 -3.55
N GLY A 211 -14.03 13.10 -3.37
CA GLY A 211 -15.49 13.08 -3.50
C GLY A 211 -16.06 11.67 -3.38
N PRO A 212 -17.39 11.52 -3.54
CA PRO A 212 -18.02 10.22 -3.50
C PRO A 212 -17.65 9.37 -4.73
N VAL A 213 -17.72 8.04 -4.55
CA VAL A 213 -17.69 7.09 -5.65
C VAL A 213 -19.02 7.18 -6.40
N THR A 214 -18.98 7.41 -7.70
CA THR A 214 -20.17 7.58 -8.55
C THR A 214 -20.41 6.40 -9.48
N ASP A 215 -19.37 5.59 -9.74
CA ASP A 215 -19.48 4.40 -10.59
C ASP A 215 -19.85 3.17 -9.75
N LYS A 216 -20.97 2.54 -10.10
CA LYS A 216 -21.49 1.38 -9.40
C LYS A 216 -20.56 0.16 -9.54
N SER A 217 -19.93 -0.03 -10.69
CA SER A 217 -19.03 -1.17 -10.91
C SER A 217 -17.80 -1.07 -10.01
N ILE A 218 -17.22 0.12 -9.90
CA ILE A 218 -16.10 0.39 -8.99
C ILE A 218 -16.50 0.23 -7.52
N TYR A 219 -17.70 0.69 -7.16
CA TYR A 219 -18.25 0.48 -5.81
C TYR A 219 -18.39 -1.02 -5.49
N ASP A 220 -18.91 -1.82 -6.40
CA ASP A 220 -19.07 -3.27 -6.23
C ASP A 220 -17.72 -3.98 -6.10
N ILE A 221 -16.71 -3.60 -6.90
CA ILE A 221 -15.33 -4.10 -6.76
C ILE A 221 -14.78 -3.77 -5.37
N ALA A 222 -14.92 -2.52 -4.91
CA ALA A 222 -14.44 -2.09 -3.61
C ALA A 222 -15.13 -2.82 -2.46
N LYS A 223 -16.44 -3.01 -2.55
CA LYS A 223 -17.24 -3.78 -1.58
C LYS A 223 -16.78 -5.24 -1.50
N ASN A 224 -16.65 -5.91 -2.65
CA ASN A 224 -16.20 -7.31 -2.70
C ASN A 224 -14.80 -7.46 -2.10
N PHE A 225 -13.89 -6.54 -2.38
CA PHE A 225 -12.56 -6.56 -1.79
C PHE A 225 -12.60 -6.34 -0.27
N ALA A 226 -13.43 -5.41 0.21
CA ALA A 226 -13.62 -5.19 1.65
C ALA A 226 -14.13 -6.45 2.37
N GLU A 227 -15.11 -7.15 1.79
CA GLU A 227 -15.66 -8.40 2.34
C GLU A 227 -14.60 -9.49 2.42
N ARG A 228 -13.77 -9.66 1.39
CA ARG A 228 -12.69 -10.65 1.35
C ARG A 228 -11.60 -10.37 2.37
N VAL A 229 -11.17 -9.11 2.52
CA VAL A 229 -10.22 -8.72 3.57
C VAL A 229 -10.84 -8.96 4.95
N GLY A 230 -12.10 -8.61 5.14
CA GLY A 230 -12.82 -8.83 6.40
C GLY A 230 -12.94 -10.30 6.80
N LYS A 231 -13.06 -11.20 5.83
CA LYS A 231 -13.06 -12.67 6.05
C LYS A 231 -11.65 -13.27 6.24
N GLY A 232 -10.58 -12.47 6.07
CA GLY A 232 -9.20 -12.95 6.17
C GLY A 232 -8.68 -13.67 4.93
N GLU A 233 -9.43 -13.67 3.83
CA GLU A 233 -9.03 -14.26 2.54
C GLU A 233 -7.87 -13.49 1.89
N VAL A 234 -7.70 -12.21 2.26
CA VAL A 234 -6.60 -11.36 1.81
C VAL A 234 -5.88 -10.79 3.02
N GLN A 235 -4.58 -11.04 3.09
CA GLN A 235 -3.74 -10.61 4.19
C GLN A 235 -2.54 -9.79 3.69
N ALA A 236 -2.06 -8.86 4.52
CA ALA A 236 -0.81 -8.16 4.27
C ALA A 236 0.37 -9.13 4.49
N LYS A 237 1.04 -9.53 3.43
CA LYS A 237 2.30 -10.28 3.52
C LYS A 237 3.45 -9.27 3.63
N HIS A 238 3.82 -8.90 4.85
CA HIS A 238 5.00 -8.07 5.11
C HIS A 238 6.25 -8.88 4.78
N GLY A 239 6.95 -8.50 3.71
CA GLY A 239 8.27 -9.03 3.40
C GLY A 239 9.37 -8.17 4.03
N SER A 240 10.64 -8.57 3.86
CA SER A 240 11.78 -7.72 4.14
C SER A 240 11.73 -6.48 3.25
N GLU A 241 10.95 -5.51 3.65
CA GLU A 241 11.30 -4.19 3.23
C GLU A 241 12.65 -3.90 3.88
N GLU A 242 13.67 -3.73 3.07
CA GLU A 242 14.82 -2.96 3.48
C GLU A 242 14.23 -1.62 3.88
N THR A 243 13.93 -1.51 5.16
CA THR A 243 13.21 -0.39 5.71
C THR A 243 13.94 0.86 5.27
N ASN A 244 13.29 1.72 4.50
CA ASN A 244 13.61 3.13 4.52
C ASN A 244 13.57 3.53 6.00
N SER A 245 14.73 3.41 6.65
CA SER A 245 14.88 3.93 7.98
C SER A 245 14.68 5.42 7.84
N THR A 246 13.46 5.88 8.12
CA THR A 246 13.30 7.27 8.53
C THR A 246 14.36 7.48 9.60
N PRO A 247 15.28 8.45 9.41
CA PRO A 247 16.08 8.90 10.53
C PRO A 247 15.08 9.31 11.61
N TYR A 248 15.22 8.77 12.77
CA TYR A 248 14.32 8.82 13.95
C TYR A 248 13.76 10.19 14.25
#